data_40b8f6b3a04f17eb4626cf30bf97943b
#
_entry.id   40b8f6b3a04f17eb4626cf30bf97943b
#
_cell.length_a   1.000
_cell.length_b   1.000
_cell.length_c   1.000
_cell.angle_alpha   90.00
_cell.angle_beta   90.00
_cell.angle_gamma   90.00
#
_symmetry.space_group_name_H-M   'P 1'
#
loop_
_entity.id
_entity.type
_entity.pdbx_description
1 polymer ?
#
loop_
_entity_poly.entity_id
_entity_poly.type
_entity_poly.pdbx_seq_one_letter_code
_entity_poly.pdbx_strand_id
1 'polypeptide(L)'
;MKHIKKTYLNKAIVSLFMVMVFYIVIAVNAFAMGISISFSEVSANVGDEVTLVMTVSSTGGDIDSSTIMLSYDESMLDFISGTNAQGDAGSIKITSNTGSISNSQSFSLKFKAKSPGDATVVVSTWEVYDRDSKMATMESQGSGRIKITEAPISQTSETTTEESSVAVDKRDALLSTLKVSPGKLVPEFNSATKNYDMTVGGNILNVAVNAKARQAGAKVVITGNDNLVVGVNSS
;
A
#
# COMPACT_ATOMS: atom_id res chain seq x y z
N MET A 1 -29.86 -32.15 66.80
CA MET A 1 -28.59 -32.27 66.10
C MET A 1 -28.71 -32.43 64.54
N LYS A 2 -29.74 -33.09 64.02
CA LYS A 2 -29.88 -33.28 62.53
C LYS A 2 -30.12 -31.99 61.71
N HIS A 3 -30.87 -31.06 62.23
CA HIS A 3 -31.18 -29.81 61.54
C HIS A 3 -29.96 -28.87 61.35
N ILE A 4 -29.08 -28.80 62.33
CA ILE A 4 -27.88 -27.94 62.27
C ILE A 4 -26.91 -28.41 61.18
N LYS A 5 -26.69 -29.74 61.06
CA LYS A 5 -25.82 -30.30 60.01
C LYS A 5 -26.31 -30.03 58.59
N LYS A 6 -27.65 -30.04 58.39
CA LYS A 6 -28.25 -29.77 57.07
C LYS A 6 -28.05 -28.30 56.63
N THR A 7 -28.13 -27.38 57.59
CA THR A 7 -27.93 -25.93 57.32
C THR A 7 -26.49 -25.62 56.98
N TYR A 8 -25.50 -26.25 57.64
CA TYR A 8 -24.07 -26.05 57.29
C TYR A 8 -23.72 -26.71 55.97
N LEU A 9 -24.29 -27.87 55.67
CA LEU A 9 -24.09 -28.55 54.40
C LEU A 9 -24.65 -27.70 53.24
N ASN A 10 -25.83 -27.13 53.38
CA ASN A 10 -26.40 -26.24 52.34
C ASN A 10 -25.59 -24.98 52.16
N LYS A 11 -25.07 -24.37 53.20
CA LYS A 11 -24.19 -23.19 53.13
C LYS A 11 -22.87 -23.54 52.45
N ALA A 12 -22.29 -24.69 52.75
CA ALA A 12 -21.06 -25.15 52.09
C ALA A 12 -21.27 -25.42 50.60
N ILE A 13 -22.39 -26.01 50.21
CA ILE A 13 -22.75 -26.28 48.81
C ILE A 13 -22.96 -24.95 48.07
N VAL A 14 -23.68 -24.00 48.65
CA VAL A 14 -23.89 -22.66 48.06
C VAL A 14 -22.56 -21.90 47.93
N SER A 15 -21.69 -21.97 48.94
CA SER A 15 -20.36 -21.36 48.87
C SER A 15 -19.49 -21.98 47.78
N LEU A 16 -19.50 -23.32 47.66
CA LEU A 16 -18.76 -24.04 46.62
C LEU A 16 -19.29 -23.70 45.22
N PHE A 17 -20.62 -23.59 45.09
CA PHE A 17 -21.25 -23.20 43.82
C PHE A 17 -20.94 -21.75 43.47
N MET A 18 -20.94 -20.81 44.42
CA MET A 18 -20.51 -19.44 44.23
C MET A 18 -19.04 -19.34 43.78
N VAL A 19 -18.15 -20.13 44.40
CA VAL A 19 -16.73 -20.17 43.99
C VAL A 19 -16.59 -20.77 42.60
N MET A 20 -17.34 -21.82 42.27
CA MET A 20 -17.34 -22.43 40.93
C MET A 20 -17.89 -21.48 39.88
N VAL A 21 -18.97 -20.76 40.15
CA VAL A 21 -19.52 -19.72 39.25
C VAL A 21 -18.55 -18.58 39.13
N PHE A 22 -17.86 -18.16 40.19
CA PHE A 22 -16.82 -17.13 40.13
C PHE A 22 -15.63 -17.57 39.28
N TYR A 23 -15.19 -18.83 39.35
CA TYR A 23 -14.17 -19.36 38.46
C TYR A 23 -14.64 -19.44 36.99
N ILE A 24 -15.91 -19.76 36.74
CA ILE A 24 -16.47 -19.78 35.37
C ILE A 24 -16.58 -18.36 34.81
N VAL A 25 -16.87 -17.36 35.61
CA VAL A 25 -16.94 -15.95 35.20
C VAL A 25 -15.53 -15.36 34.93
N ILE A 26 -14.49 -15.87 35.60
CA ILE A 26 -13.10 -15.48 35.37
C ILE A 26 -12.47 -16.20 34.17
N ALA A 27 -13.10 -17.26 33.66
CA ALA A 27 -12.79 -17.79 32.32
C ALA A 27 -13.23 -16.74 31.26
N VAL A 28 -12.80 -15.50 31.43
CA VAL A 28 -12.90 -14.46 30.44
C VAL A 28 -12.21 -15.01 29.20
N ASN A 29 -12.97 -15.11 28.16
CA ASN A 29 -12.48 -15.36 26.83
C ASN A 29 -11.26 -14.47 26.59
N ALA A 30 -10.08 -15.03 26.75
CA ALA A 30 -8.88 -14.45 26.18
C ALA A 30 -9.06 -14.61 24.67
N PHE A 31 -9.83 -13.69 24.07
CA PHE A 31 -9.88 -13.61 22.61
C PHE A 31 -8.45 -13.37 22.18
N ALA A 32 -7.90 -14.30 21.46
CA ALA A 32 -6.64 -14.08 20.79
C ALA A 32 -6.84 -12.86 19.87
N MET A 33 -5.85 -11.95 19.86
CA MET A 33 -5.84 -10.82 18.95
C MET A 33 -5.99 -11.36 17.51
N GLY A 34 -6.97 -10.84 16.78
CA GLY A 34 -7.13 -11.11 15.35
C GLY A 34 -6.29 -10.13 14.54
N ILE A 35 -5.71 -10.57 13.43
CA ILE A 35 -5.02 -9.68 12.49
C ILE A 35 -5.53 -9.85 11.07
N SER A 36 -5.51 -8.74 10.33
CA SER A 36 -5.80 -8.68 8.91
C SER A 36 -4.65 -7.99 8.20
N ILE A 37 -4.16 -8.58 7.10
CA ILE A 37 -3.13 -8.01 6.27
C ILE A 37 -3.75 -7.59 4.95
N SER A 38 -3.56 -6.33 4.57
CA SER A 38 -4.04 -5.75 3.32
C SER A 38 -2.92 -5.03 2.58
N PHE A 39 -3.14 -4.80 1.28
CA PHE A 39 -2.19 -4.12 0.42
C PHE A 39 -2.90 -3.05 -0.40
N SER A 40 -2.16 -1.99 -0.77
CA SER A 40 -2.64 -1.02 -1.76
C SER A 40 -2.63 -1.65 -3.16
N GLU A 41 -3.47 -1.12 -4.05
CA GLU A 41 -3.38 -1.43 -5.49
C GLU A 41 -2.54 -0.34 -6.16
N VAL A 42 -1.58 -0.76 -6.99
CA VAL A 42 -0.66 0.16 -7.67
C VAL A 42 -0.41 -0.27 -9.11
N SER A 43 0.02 0.68 -9.94
CA SER A 43 0.38 0.44 -11.33
C SER A 43 1.69 1.13 -11.65
N ALA A 44 2.47 0.54 -12.56
CA ALA A 44 3.75 1.06 -13.02
C ALA A 44 3.96 0.71 -14.50
N ASN A 45 4.90 1.37 -15.16
CA ASN A 45 5.42 0.89 -16.43
C ASN A 45 6.70 0.09 -16.20
N VAL A 46 7.07 -0.74 -17.15
CA VAL A 46 8.38 -1.42 -17.13
C VAL A 46 9.49 -0.39 -16.98
N GLY A 47 10.38 -0.60 -16.02
CA GLY A 47 11.48 0.30 -15.66
C GLY A 47 11.16 1.31 -14.57
N ASP A 48 9.88 1.56 -14.26
CA ASP A 48 9.47 2.50 -13.21
C ASP A 48 9.69 1.90 -11.81
N GLU A 49 9.91 2.79 -10.85
CA GLU A 49 9.85 2.46 -9.42
C GLU A 49 8.43 2.68 -8.89
N VAL A 50 7.94 1.75 -8.10
CA VAL A 50 6.60 1.77 -7.53
C VAL A 50 6.62 1.42 -6.06
N THR A 51 5.76 2.06 -5.28
CA THR A 51 5.62 1.77 -3.85
C THR A 51 4.31 1.06 -3.58
N LEU A 52 4.39 -0.16 -3.06
CA LEU A 52 3.29 -0.95 -2.53
C LEU A 52 3.23 -0.75 -1.02
N VAL A 53 2.06 -0.44 -0.49
CA VAL A 53 1.86 -0.31 0.96
C VAL A 53 1.16 -1.55 1.48
N MET A 54 1.79 -2.23 2.45
CA MET A 54 1.19 -3.30 3.24
C MET A 54 0.73 -2.73 4.56
N THR A 55 -0.49 -3.06 4.99
CA THR A 55 -1.04 -2.67 6.29
C THR A 55 -1.44 -3.92 7.07
N VAL A 56 -0.97 -4.02 8.30
CA VAL A 56 -1.37 -5.01 9.28
C VAL A 56 -2.28 -4.33 10.28
N SER A 57 -3.51 -4.76 10.37
CA SER A 57 -4.50 -4.24 11.33
C SER A 57 -4.90 -5.33 12.31
N SER A 58 -5.10 -4.97 13.57
CA SER A 58 -5.52 -5.91 14.61
C SER A 58 -6.91 -5.58 15.14
N THR A 59 -7.61 -6.63 15.60
CA THR A 59 -8.85 -6.59 16.36
C THR A 59 -8.60 -7.18 17.74
N GLY A 60 -9.17 -6.59 18.77
CA GLY A 60 -9.10 -7.11 20.14
C GLY A 60 -7.79 -6.84 20.89
N GLY A 61 -6.84 -6.10 20.31
CA GLY A 61 -5.58 -5.75 20.98
C GLY A 61 -4.64 -4.96 20.09
N ASP A 62 -3.54 -4.50 20.67
CA ASP A 62 -2.49 -3.78 19.98
C ASP A 62 -1.36 -4.73 19.57
N ILE A 63 -0.75 -4.44 18.44
CA ILE A 63 0.42 -5.16 17.92
C ILE A 63 1.67 -4.66 18.65
N ASP A 64 2.39 -5.57 19.30
CA ASP A 64 3.68 -5.29 19.94
C ASP A 64 4.85 -5.56 19.01
N SER A 65 4.86 -6.76 18.43
CA SER A 65 5.91 -7.15 17.47
C SER A 65 5.35 -7.93 16.30
N SER A 66 6.02 -7.82 15.16
CA SER A 66 5.67 -8.56 13.97
C SER A 66 6.90 -9.00 13.18
N THR A 67 6.86 -10.21 12.65
CA THR A 67 7.79 -10.71 11.63
C THR A 67 6.96 -11.29 10.50
N ILE A 68 7.07 -10.71 9.32
CA ILE A 68 6.28 -11.10 8.16
C ILE A 68 7.23 -11.39 7.00
N MET A 69 7.07 -12.56 6.40
CA MET A 69 7.77 -12.92 5.17
C MET A 69 6.84 -12.77 4.00
N LEU A 70 7.30 -12.10 2.97
CA LEU A 70 6.61 -11.96 1.71
C LEU A 70 7.39 -12.69 0.61
N SER A 71 6.66 -13.14 -0.40
CA SER A 71 7.26 -13.61 -1.64
C SER A 71 6.68 -12.86 -2.84
N TYR A 72 7.50 -12.69 -3.88
CA TYR A 72 7.13 -12.03 -5.12
C TYR A 72 7.87 -12.67 -6.30
N ASP A 73 7.38 -12.44 -7.51
CA ASP A 73 8.03 -12.93 -8.74
C ASP A 73 9.19 -12.00 -9.12
N GLU A 74 10.43 -12.46 -8.91
CA GLU A 74 11.65 -11.73 -9.25
C GLU A 74 11.85 -11.52 -10.75
N SER A 75 11.14 -12.26 -11.60
CA SER A 75 11.14 -12.00 -13.04
C SER A 75 10.37 -10.76 -13.43
N MET A 76 9.42 -10.35 -12.58
CA MET A 76 8.55 -9.20 -12.79
C MET A 76 8.94 -7.97 -11.95
N LEU A 77 9.53 -8.18 -10.78
CA LEU A 77 9.85 -7.15 -9.80
C LEU A 77 11.26 -7.31 -9.25
N ASP A 78 11.94 -6.19 -9.00
CA ASP A 78 13.13 -6.14 -8.12
C ASP A 78 12.74 -5.36 -6.85
N PHE A 79 13.01 -5.92 -5.68
CA PHE A 79 12.85 -5.20 -4.41
C PHE A 79 14.01 -4.21 -4.22
N ILE A 80 13.69 -2.93 -3.99
CA ILE A 80 14.68 -1.88 -3.80
C ILE A 80 14.90 -1.59 -2.32
N SER A 81 13.81 -1.35 -1.59
CA SER A 81 13.85 -0.98 -0.18
C SER A 81 12.46 -1.03 0.45
N GLY A 82 12.39 -0.97 1.77
CA GLY A 82 11.10 -0.85 2.46
C GLY A 82 11.24 -0.47 3.92
N THR A 83 10.13 -0.04 4.51
CA THR A 83 10.04 0.27 5.94
C THR A 83 10.23 -1.00 6.75
N ASN A 84 11.31 -1.05 7.56
CA ASN A 84 11.66 -2.21 8.38
C ASN A 84 11.74 -3.53 7.58
N ALA A 85 12.07 -3.43 6.29
CA ALA A 85 12.06 -4.54 5.33
C ALA A 85 13.46 -4.77 4.78
N GLN A 86 13.82 -6.03 4.68
CA GLN A 86 15.04 -6.53 4.03
C GLN A 86 14.62 -7.63 3.06
N GLY A 87 15.13 -7.61 1.85
CA GLY A 87 14.73 -8.61 0.86
C GLY A 87 15.74 -8.76 -0.26
N ASP A 88 15.67 -9.91 -0.90
CA ASP A 88 16.45 -10.28 -2.06
C ASP A 88 15.79 -11.49 -2.74
N ALA A 89 16.02 -11.65 -4.06
CA ALA A 89 15.69 -12.85 -4.82
C ALA A 89 14.26 -13.41 -4.55
N GLY A 90 13.24 -12.57 -4.72
CA GLY A 90 11.84 -12.99 -4.62
C GLY A 90 11.29 -13.11 -3.19
N SER A 91 12.07 -12.74 -2.16
CA SER A 91 11.66 -12.81 -0.76
C SER A 91 11.93 -11.51 -0.01
N ILE A 92 11.03 -11.11 0.88
CA ILE A 92 11.17 -9.92 1.74
C ILE A 92 10.82 -10.32 3.17
N LYS A 93 11.68 -9.97 4.11
CA LYS A 93 11.44 -10.07 5.55
C LYS A 93 11.15 -8.69 6.11
N ILE A 94 10.02 -8.52 6.74
CA ILE A 94 9.62 -7.32 7.48
C ILE A 94 9.65 -7.66 8.96
N THR A 95 10.33 -6.82 9.76
CA THR A 95 10.39 -7.00 11.21
C THR A 95 10.07 -5.69 11.90
N SER A 96 9.04 -5.67 12.72
CA SER A 96 8.66 -4.53 13.54
C SER A 96 8.69 -4.93 15.00
N ASN A 97 9.41 -4.15 15.79
CA ASN A 97 9.43 -4.18 17.25
C ASN A 97 9.49 -2.72 17.68
N THR A 98 8.37 -2.05 17.56
CA THR A 98 8.37 -0.58 17.58
C THR A 98 8.31 0.00 18.98
N GLY A 99 8.01 -0.77 20.02
CA GLY A 99 7.67 -0.22 21.34
C GLY A 99 6.50 0.81 21.27
N SER A 100 6.02 1.07 20.06
CA SER A 100 4.86 1.91 19.78
C SER A 100 3.68 1.02 19.57
N ILE A 101 2.79 1.07 20.49
CA ILE A 101 1.60 0.26 20.57
C ILE A 101 0.56 0.83 19.64
N SER A 102 0.15 0.05 18.67
CA SER A 102 -0.86 0.44 17.69
C SER A 102 -1.65 -0.78 17.23
N ASN A 103 -2.91 -0.57 16.98
CA ASN A 103 -3.77 -1.56 16.33
C ASN A 103 -3.59 -1.59 14.80
N SER A 104 -2.67 -0.80 14.26
CA SER A 104 -2.36 -0.79 12.84
C SER A 104 -0.90 -0.40 12.59
N GLN A 105 -0.24 -1.14 11.71
CA GLN A 105 1.13 -0.88 11.26
C GLN A 105 1.15 -0.88 9.73
N SER A 106 1.82 0.10 9.12
CA SER A 106 1.96 0.21 7.67
C SER A 106 3.43 0.16 7.25
N PHE A 107 3.69 -0.59 6.19
CA PHE A 107 5.02 -0.81 5.64
C PHE A 107 5.02 -0.46 4.16
N SER A 108 5.86 0.49 3.79
CA SER A 108 6.07 0.87 2.40
C SER A 108 7.15 -0.03 1.79
N LEU A 109 6.85 -0.65 0.66
CA LEU A 109 7.74 -1.56 -0.07
C LEU A 109 7.96 -0.99 -1.47
N LYS A 110 9.20 -0.68 -1.79
CA LYS A 110 9.57 -0.08 -3.06
C LYS A 110 10.15 -1.13 -3.99
N PHE A 111 9.58 -1.22 -5.19
CA PHE A 111 9.97 -2.16 -6.22
C PHE A 111 10.32 -1.43 -7.51
N LYS A 112 11.16 -2.04 -8.33
CA LYS A 112 11.34 -1.71 -9.73
C LYS A 112 10.58 -2.72 -10.59
N ALA A 113 9.74 -2.24 -11.48
CA ALA A 113 9.01 -3.07 -12.43
C ALA A 113 9.94 -3.52 -13.57
N LYS A 114 10.01 -4.85 -13.84
CA LYS A 114 10.91 -5.44 -14.84
C LYS A 114 10.20 -5.89 -16.10
N SER A 115 9.05 -6.51 -15.94
CA SER A 115 8.31 -7.13 -17.04
C SER A 115 6.84 -6.76 -16.99
N PRO A 116 6.15 -6.60 -18.14
CA PRO A 116 4.73 -6.28 -18.16
C PRO A 116 3.89 -7.45 -17.68
N GLY A 117 2.75 -7.16 -17.06
CA GLY A 117 1.80 -8.14 -16.53
C GLY A 117 1.29 -7.77 -15.14
N ASP A 118 0.60 -8.69 -14.50
CA ASP A 118 0.10 -8.53 -13.14
C ASP A 118 1.08 -9.23 -12.17
N ALA A 119 1.95 -8.44 -11.55
CA ALA A 119 2.84 -8.95 -10.52
C ALA A 119 2.11 -9.01 -9.17
N THR A 120 2.36 -10.08 -8.41
CA THR A 120 1.78 -10.28 -7.09
C THR A 120 2.83 -10.35 -6.00
N VAL A 121 2.50 -9.79 -4.83
CA VAL A 121 3.26 -9.90 -3.60
C VAL A 121 2.37 -10.59 -2.58
N VAL A 122 2.79 -11.73 -2.07
CA VAL A 122 1.98 -12.54 -1.16
C VAL A 122 2.69 -12.77 0.18
N VAL A 123 1.91 -12.89 1.24
CA VAL A 123 2.44 -13.26 2.56
C VAL A 123 2.73 -14.76 2.55
N SER A 124 3.98 -15.15 2.80
CA SER A 124 4.41 -16.55 2.88
C SER A 124 4.38 -17.09 4.30
N THR A 125 4.87 -16.30 5.27
CA THR A 125 4.76 -16.62 6.70
C THR A 125 4.55 -15.34 7.49
N TRP A 126 4.01 -15.46 8.70
CA TRP A 126 3.79 -14.33 9.57
C TRP A 126 3.84 -14.79 11.03
N GLU A 127 4.34 -13.89 11.88
CA GLU A 127 4.33 -13.99 13.34
C GLU A 127 4.03 -12.60 13.85
N VAL A 128 2.91 -12.44 14.55
CA VAL A 128 2.46 -11.17 15.14
C VAL A 128 2.06 -11.45 16.58
N TYR A 129 2.59 -10.67 17.49
CA TYR A 129 2.40 -10.85 18.92
C TYR A 129 1.79 -9.59 19.55
N ASP A 130 0.94 -9.82 20.54
CA ASP A 130 0.45 -8.79 21.44
C ASP A 130 1.44 -8.51 22.58
N ARG A 131 1.10 -7.58 23.47
CA ARG A 131 1.92 -7.20 24.63
C ARG A 131 2.18 -8.33 25.62
N ASP A 132 1.28 -9.28 25.67
CA ASP A 132 1.38 -10.45 26.56
C ASP A 132 2.18 -11.58 25.89
N SER A 133 2.84 -11.28 24.77
CA SER A 133 3.58 -12.24 23.92
C SER A 133 2.72 -13.38 23.42
N LYS A 134 1.43 -13.16 23.28
CA LYS A 134 0.52 -14.11 22.66
C LYS A 134 0.49 -13.89 21.16
N MET A 135 0.61 -14.98 20.42
CA MET A 135 0.52 -14.95 18.97
C MET A 135 -0.92 -14.63 18.53
N ALA A 136 -1.06 -13.71 17.60
CA ALA A 136 -2.32 -13.37 16.98
C ALA A 136 -2.89 -14.52 16.14
N THR A 137 -4.15 -14.41 15.75
CA THR A 137 -4.80 -15.30 14.78
C THR A 137 -5.03 -14.53 13.47
N MET A 138 -4.78 -15.16 12.33
CA MET A 138 -5.06 -14.54 11.02
C MET A 138 -6.55 -14.56 10.74
N GLU A 139 -7.16 -13.39 10.59
CA GLU A 139 -8.56 -13.24 10.19
C GLU A 139 -8.68 -13.08 8.68
N SER A 140 -7.78 -12.29 8.08
CA SER A 140 -7.77 -12.05 6.63
C SER A 140 -6.35 -11.83 6.13
N GLN A 141 -6.03 -12.47 5.00
CA GLN A 141 -4.74 -12.32 4.34
C GLN A 141 -4.98 -11.88 2.90
N GLY A 142 -4.69 -10.61 2.62
CA GLY A 142 -4.69 -10.05 1.28
C GLY A 142 -3.40 -10.35 0.51
N SER A 143 -3.40 -10.00 -0.76
CA SER A 143 -2.21 -10.00 -1.60
C SER A 143 -2.04 -8.63 -2.27
N GLY A 144 -0.80 -8.19 -2.42
CA GLY A 144 -0.47 -6.99 -3.18
C GLY A 144 -0.51 -7.31 -4.68
N ARG A 145 -1.08 -6.41 -5.46
CA ARG A 145 -1.07 -6.48 -6.92
C ARG A 145 -0.44 -5.22 -7.49
N ILE A 146 0.52 -5.43 -8.40
CA ILE A 146 1.17 -4.36 -9.15
C ILE A 146 0.89 -4.63 -10.62
N LYS A 147 0.06 -3.77 -11.23
CA LYS A 147 -0.20 -3.85 -12.65
C LYS A 147 0.92 -3.18 -13.42
N ILE A 148 1.72 -3.95 -14.16
CA ILE A 148 2.84 -3.44 -14.93
C ILE A 148 2.45 -3.41 -16.41
N THR A 149 2.56 -2.24 -17.01
CA THR A 149 2.35 -2.04 -18.44
C THR A 149 3.69 -1.83 -19.13
N GLU A 150 3.76 -2.15 -20.41
CA GLU A 150 4.96 -1.83 -21.18
C GLU A 150 5.27 -0.33 -21.08
N ALA A 151 6.55 -0.02 -20.96
CA ALA A 151 6.96 1.38 -21.08
C ALA A 151 6.49 1.89 -22.45
N PRO A 152 5.91 3.09 -22.53
CA PRO A 152 5.56 3.65 -23.82
C PRO A 152 6.80 3.62 -24.71
N ILE A 153 6.70 2.93 -25.84
CA ILE A 153 7.81 2.80 -26.79
C ILE A 153 8.18 4.22 -27.18
N SER A 154 9.33 4.71 -26.73
CA SER A 154 9.97 5.81 -27.40
C SER A 154 10.36 5.26 -28.79
N GLN A 155 9.52 5.52 -29.77
CA GLN A 155 9.91 5.26 -31.15
C GLN A 155 11.17 6.08 -31.38
N THR A 156 12.32 5.43 -31.28
CA THR A 156 13.51 5.86 -32.01
C THR A 156 13.16 5.66 -33.46
N SER A 157 12.70 6.72 -34.09
CA SER A 157 12.58 6.77 -35.54
C SER A 157 13.99 6.57 -36.10
N GLU A 158 14.34 5.35 -36.48
CA GLU A 158 15.38 5.18 -37.48
C GLU A 158 14.92 5.90 -38.73
N THR A 159 15.65 6.92 -39.05
CA THR A 159 15.51 7.79 -40.18
C THR A 159 15.61 6.97 -41.46
N THR A 160 14.50 6.68 -42.12
CA THR A 160 14.51 6.48 -43.56
C THR A 160 14.17 7.82 -44.18
N THR A 161 15.14 8.39 -44.84
CA THR A 161 15.16 9.64 -45.58
C THR A 161 14.02 9.68 -46.60
N GLU A 162 13.02 10.55 -46.37
CA GLU A 162 12.36 11.21 -47.49
C GLU A 162 12.20 12.70 -47.13
N GLU A 163 12.88 13.53 -47.83
CA GLU A 163 12.85 14.99 -47.81
C GLU A 163 11.44 15.48 -48.17
N SER A 164 10.75 16.03 -47.17
CA SER A 164 9.73 17.03 -47.42
C SER A 164 9.94 18.16 -46.43
N SER A 165 10.55 19.26 -46.94
CA SER A 165 10.83 20.47 -46.20
C SER A 165 9.52 21.16 -45.83
N VAL A 166 8.96 20.84 -44.65
CA VAL A 166 8.01 21.72 -43.98
C VAL A 166 8.80 22.61 -43.03
N ALA A 167 8.83 23.89 -43.34
CA ALA A 167 9.42 24.91 -42.45
C ALA A 167 8.83 24.78 -41.05
N VAL A 168 9.64 24.30 -40.12
CA VAL A 168 9.27 24.19 -38.72
C VAL A 168 9.18 25.60 -38.17
N ASP A 169 7.97 26.08 -37.91
CA ASP A 169 7.75 27.36 -37.22
C ASP A 169 8.38 27.30 -35.82
N LYS A 170 9.50 27.98 -35.66
CA LYS A 170 10.27 28.04 -34.39
C LYS A 170 9.52 28.69 -33.22
N ARG A 171 8.23 29.01 -33.38
CA ARG A 171 7.35 29.62 -32.37
C ARG A 171 6.32 28.66 -31.80
N ASP A 172 6.41 27.37 -32.08
CA ASP A 172 5.46 26.38 -31.61
C ASP A 172 5.69 26.09 -30.13
N ALA A 173 4.79 26.57 -29.28
CA ALA A 173 4.78 26.34 -27.84
C ALA A 173 3.88 25.17 -27.42
N LEU A 174 3.54 24.27 -28.34
CA LEU A 174 2.66 23.15 -28.07
C LEU A 174 3.42 21.97 -27.40
N LEU A 175 2.69 21.22 -26.60
CA LEU A 175 3.17 19.96 -26.05
C LEU A 175 2.95 18.81 -27.04
N SER A 176 3.88 17.88 -27.08
CA SER A 176 3.74 16.58 -27.75
C SER A 176 3.08 15.55 -26.83
N THR A 177 3.32 15.66 -25.53
CA THR A 177 2.71 14.79 -24.52
C THR A 177 2.44 15.57 -23.25
N LEU A 178 1.33 15.22 -22.58
CA LEU A 178 1.02 15.63 -21.21
C LEU A 178 0.38 14.44 -20.49
N LYS A 179 0.97 14.01 -19.38
CA LYS A 179 0.46 12.94 -18.53
C LYS A 179 0.50 13.37 -17.08
N VAL A 180 -0.43 12.93 -16.30
CA VAL A 180 -0.56 13.19 -14.86
C VAL A 180 -0.75 11.89 -14.09
N SER A 181 -0.26 11.84 -12.87
CA SER A 181 -0.45 10.70 -11.97
C SER A 181 -0.33 11.15 -10.50
N PRO A 182 -1.24 10.71 -9.59
CA PRO A 182 -2.46 9.95 -9.88
C PRO A 182 -3.52 10.84 -10.53
N GLY A 183 -4.47 10.24 -11.22
CA GLY A 183 -5.58 10.94 -11.87
C GLY A 183 -5.57 10.79 -13.38
N LYS A 184 -6.54 11.46 -14.02
CA LYS A 184 -6.67 11.53 -15.48
C LYS A 184 -7.02 12.94 -15.88
N LEU A 185 -6.51 13.37 -17.03
CA LEU A 185 -6.88 14.64 -17.65
C LEU A 185 -8.30 14.58 -18.22
N VAL A 186 -9.04 15.65 -18.04
CA VAL A 186 -10.35 15.87 -18.65
C VAL A 186 -10.33 17.24 -19.33
N PRO A 187 -10.52 17.30 -20.64
CA PRO A 187 -10.59 16.21 -21.62
C PRO A 187 -9.26 15.44 -21.73
N GLU A 188 -9.25 14.34 -22.49
CA GLU A 188 -8.00 13.64 -22.82
C GLU A 188 -7.02 14.57 -23.53
N PHE A 189 -5.72 14.28 -23.39
CA PHE A 189 -4.67 15.15 -23.94
C PHE A 189 -4.82 15.36 -25.45
N ASN A 190 -4.85 16.61 -25.84
CA ASN A 190 -4.76 17.07 -27.22
C ASN A 190 -3.84 18.30 -27.28
N SER A 191 -2.87 18.30 -28.20
CA SER A 191 -1.86 19.35 -28.29
C SER A 191 -2.41 20.76 -28.48
N ALA A 192 -3.61 20.91 -29.02
CA ALA A 192 -4.29 22.19 -29.20
C ALA A 192 -5.08 22.66 -27.95
N THR A 193 -5.32 21.76 -27.00
CA THR A 193 -6.05 22.07 -25.77
C THR A 193 -5.08 22.69 -24.76
N LYS A 194 -5.49 23.81 -24.18
CA LYS A 194 -4.64 24.56 -23.22
C LYS A 194 -5.02 24.34 -21.78
N ASN A 195 -6.26 23.99 -21.51
CA ASN A 195 -6.79 23.81 -20.15
C ASN A 195 -7.31 22.39 -19.97
N TYR A 196 -6.99 21.81 -18.85
CA TYR A 196 -7.39 20.47 -18.45
C TYR A 196 -7.83 20.50 -16.98
N ASP A 197 -8.85 19.72 -16.69
CA ASP A 197 -9.27 19.43 -15.33
C ASP A 197 -8.78 18.05 -14.91
N MET A 198 -8.55 17.88 -13.61
CA MET A 198 -8.17 16.61 -13.02
C MET A 198 -8.76 16.51 -11.62
N THR A 199 -9.28 15.34 -11.29
CA THR A 199 -9.75 15.04 -9.92
C THR A 199 -8.88 13.97 -9.30
N VAL A 200 -8.44 14.22 -8.07
CA VAL A 200 -7.69 13.28 -7.24
C VAL A 200 -8.31 13.16 -5.86
N GLY A 201 -8.00 12.10 -5.13
CA GLY A 201 -8.49 11.92 -3.75
C GLY A 201 -7.95 13.00 -2.82
N GLY A 202 -8.72 13.37 -1.79
CA GLY A 202 -8.37 14.44 -0.84
C GLY A 202 -7.12 14.18 0.01
N ASN A 203 -6.54 13.00 -0.06
CA ASN A 203 -5.28 12.62 0.58
C ASN A 203 -4.05 12.77 -0.34
N ILE A 204 -4.24 13.21 -1.59
CA ILE A 204 -3.16 13.42 -2.54
C ILE A 204 -2.64 14.85 -2.39
N LEU A 205 -1.40 14.96 -1.95
CA LEU A 205 -0.71 16.25 -1.76
C LEU A 205 0.16 16.65 -2.95
N ASN A 206 0.52 15.69 -3.81
CA ASN A 206 1.39 15.92 -4.95
C ASN A 206 0.88 15.14 -6.16
N VAL A 207 1.01 15.75 -7.34
CA VAL A 207 0.70 15.14 -8.64
C VAL A 207 1.96 15.12 -9.49
N ALA A 208 2.34 13.96 -9.99
CA ALA A 208 3.39 13.87 -10.98
C ALA A 208 2.85 14.32 -12.33
N VAL A 209 3.47 15.34 -12.91
CA VAL A 209 3.17 15.85 -14.25
C VAL A 209 4.34 15.53 -15.17
N ASN A 210 4.08 14.82 -16.27
CA ASN A 210 5.05 14.56 -17.32
C ASN A 210 4.60 15.27 -18.59
N ALA A 211 5.33 16.30 -18.98
CA ALA A 211 5.05 17.10 -20.15
C ALA A 211 6.27 17.18 -21.06
N LYS A 212 6.09 17.01 -22.36
CA LYS A 212 7.14 17.11 -23.37
C LYS A 212 6.73 18.12 -24.44
N ALA A 213 7.61 19.07 -24.73
CA ALA A 213 7.39 20.02 -25.82
C ALA A 213 7.41 19.30 -27.19
N ARG A 214 6.61 19.78 -28.13
CA ARG A 214 6.65 19.33 -29.53
C ARG A 214 7.90 19.82 -30.24
N GLN A 215 8.32 21.04 -29.97
CA GLN A 215 9.51 21.62 -30.50
C GLN A 215 10.77 21.10 -29.80
N ALA A 216 11.72 20.56 -30.55
CA ALA A 216 13.02 20.15 -30.01
C ALA A 216 13.77 21.37 -29.41
N GLY A 217 14.27 21.21 -28.19
CA GLY A 217 14.99 22.28 -27.47
C GLY A 217 14.09 23.28 -26.71
N ALA A 218 12.77 23.16 -26.80
CA ALA A 218 11.89 23.99 -25.98
C ALA A 218 11.91 23.47 -24.53
N LYS A 219 11.93 24.43 -23.58
CA LYS A 219 11.91 24.11 -22.14
C LYS A 219 10.48 24.07 -21.63
N VAL A 220 10.12 23.00 -20.93
CA VAL A 220 8.88 22.89 -20.18
C VAL A 220 9.18 23.16 -18.71
N VAL A 221 8.41 24.02 -18.07
CA VAL A 221 8.46 24.26 -16.61
C VAL A 221 7.11 23.86 -16.05
N ILE A 222 7.13 23.07 -14.97
CA ILE A 222 5.95 22.61 -14.26
C ILE A 222 5.96 23.29 -12.89
N THR A 223 4.83 23.85 -12.49
CA THR A 223 4.65 24.52 -11.20
C THR A 223 3.27 24.18 -10.63
N GLY A 224 3.10 24.27 -9.31
CA GLY A 224 1.80 24.10 -8.64
C GLY A 224 1.30 22.64 -8.57
N ASN A 225 2.17 21.68 -8.82
CA ASN A 225 1.83 20.25 -8.78
C ASN A 225 2.12 19.57 -7.43
N ASP A 226 2.51 20.34 -6.43
CA ASP A 226 2.82 19.92 -5.06
C ASP A 226 2.07 20.77 -4.03
N ASN A 227 2.03 20.31 -2.78
CA ASN A 227 1.33 20.97 -1.68
C ASN A 227 -0.16 21.24 -1.96
N LEU A 228 -0.81 20.31 -2.65
CA LEU A 228 -2.22 20.40 -2.98
C LEU A 228 -3.07 20.40 -1.70
N VAL A 229 -4.16 21.16 -1.70
CA VAL A 229 -5.12 21.20 -0.60
C VAL A 229 -6.48 20.67 -1.08
N VAL A 230 -7.31 20.22 -0.15
CA VAL A 230 -8.67 19.79 -0.49
C VAL A 230 -9.46 20.98 -1.03
N GLY A 231 -9.96 20.85 -2.25
CA GLY A 231 -10.67 21.89 -2.96
C GLY A 231 -10.21 22.01 -4.42
N VAL A 232 -10.37 23.21 -4.99
CA VAL A 232 -9.89 23.50 -6.34
C VAL A 232 -8.46 24.08 -6.24
N ASN A 233 -7.51 23.43 -6.91
CA ASN A 233 -6.14 23.91 -7.05
C ASN A 233 -5.92 24.32 -8.52
N SER A 234 -5.24 25.46 -8.74
CA SER A 234 -4.85 25.96 -10.05
C SER A 234 -3.33 25.94 -10.21
N SER A 235 -2.84 25.54 -11.35
CA SER A 235 -1.41 25.49 -11.71
C SER A 235 -1.12 26.37 -12.92
#